data_4a15bfb409e531732d581c4ad6b10ab8
#
_entry.id   4a15bfb409e531732d581c4ad6b10ab8
#
_cell.length_a   1.000
_cell.length_b   1.000
_cell.length_c   1.000
_cell.angle_alpha   90.00
_cell.angle_beta   90.00
_cell.angle_gamma   90.00
#
_symmetry.space_group_name_H-M   'P 1'
#
loop_
_entity.id
_entity.type
_entity.pdbx_description
1 polymer ?
#
loop_
_entity_poly.entity_id
_entity_poly.type
_entity_poly.pdbx_seq_one_letter_code
_entity_poly.pdbx_strand_id
1 'polypeptide(L)'
;GLDLFYANWNFYGKMNYKKYQELGENPKFIKSDPEFFRIYVDFKTRKREVKEKSGLKGIDLRKEKFLQSHIGKQQIMNADGVGVTEQKRFQNMINVVKIAPNKDSTQLLNLMNVKYVISMKHIASPDYELVHSYIPIPKDPEERKKFENSTHVKIYENKKVIPRAFLVPNCRVITSDKQYNDVLQSKIFDPTRVVLLDVEPKGFPCGEEKNLEILNPVTIDSYKSNSVELSVDSSKRQLLFMSESFYPGWKVYVNGEEKEILRANYLFRAIVVEPGKHSVRFEYDPFSFKLGLAITILTILLCGIYFIRRSLRRVAPVEKFSLANK
;
A
#
# COMPACT_ATOMS: atom_id res chain seq x y z
N GLY A 1 -17.09 -30.02 -8.82
CA GLY A 1 -17.33 -28.57 -8.69
C GLY A 1 -18.71 -28.24 -8.15
N LEU A 2 -19.75 -28.91 -8.62
CA LEU A 2 -21.14 -28.70 -8.18
C LEU A 2 -21.38 -29.15 -6.74
N ASP A 3 -20.75 -30.22 -6.28
CA ASP A 3 -20.89 -30.73 -4.91
C ASP A 3 -20.36 -29.76 -3.85
N LEU A 4 -19.24 -29.09 -4.12
CA LEU A 4 -18.69 -28.07 -3.23
C LEU A 4 -19.58 -26.81 -3.20
N PHE A 5 -20.22 -26.47 -4.31
CA PHE A 5 -21.16 -25.37 -4.37
C PHE A 5 -22.44 -25.66 -3.59
N TYR A 6 -22.97 -26.87 -3.70
CA TYR A 6 -24.15 -27.33 -2.98
C TYR A 6 -23.91 -27.48 -1.46
N ALA A 7 -22.78 -28.06 -1.06
CA ALA A 7 -22.39 -28.20 0.34
C ALA A 7 -22.20 -26.86 1.04
N ASN A 8 -21.74 -25.82 0.31
CA ASN A 8 -21.51 -24.50 0.85
C ASN A 8 -22.65 -23.50 0.63
N TRP A 9 -23.72 -23.86 -0.06
CA TRP A 9 -24.82 -22.97 -0.40
C TRP A 9 -25.48 -22.29 0.84
N ASN A 10 -25.58 -23.00 1.95
CA ASN A 10 -26.09 -22.46 3.20
C ASN A 10 -25.05 -21.77 4.09
N PHE A 11 -23.76 -21.90 3.75
CA PHE A 11 -22.68 -21.29 4.50
C PHE A 11 -22.52 -19.79 4.20
N TYR A 12 -22.95 -19.36 3.00
CA TYR A 12 -22.90 -17.96 2.59
C TYR A 12 -24.19 -17.26 2.98
N GLY A 13 -24.12 -16.45 4.04
CA GLY A 13 -25.24 -15.58 4.40
C GLY A 13 -25.66 -14.72 3.21
N LYS A 14 -26.94 -14.75 2.83
CA LYS A 14 -27.48 -13.90 1.79
C LYS A 14 -27.43 -12.45 2.25
N MET A 15 -26.80 -11.57 1.47
CA MET A 15 -26.72 -10.14 1.75
C MET A 15 -27.29 -9.35 0.58
N ASN A 16 -28.00 -8.27 0.90
CA ASN A 16 -28.44 -7.34 -0.12
C ASN A 16 -27.19 -6.64 -0.71
N TYR A 17 -26.95 -6.84 -2.01
CA TYR A 17 -25.77 -6.31 -2.73
C TYR A 17 -25.70 -4.78 -2.65
N LYS A 18 -26.85 -4.08 -2.74
CA LYS A 18 -26.92 -2.63 -2.59
C LYS A 18 -26.41 -2.19 -1.22
N LYS A 19 -26.91 -2.82 -0.16
CA LYS A 19 -26.44 -2.55 1.22
C LYS A 19 -24.95 -2.85 1.37
N TYR A 20 -24.43 -3.87 0.70
CA TYR A 20 -22.98 -4.18 0.72
C TYR A 20 -22.14 -3.07 0.07
N GLN A 21 -22.64 -2.45 -0.99
CA GLN A 21 -21.92 -1.37 -1.71
C GLN A 21 -22.02 0.00 -1.03
N GLU A 22 -23.02 0.25 -0.21
CA GLU A 22 -23.17 1.52 0.50
C GLU A 22 -21.97 1.79 1.41
N LEU A 23 -21.46 3.03 1.37
CA LEU A 23 -20.40 3.50 2.27
C LEU A 23 -20.96 3.68 3.68
N GLY A 24 -20.18 3.31 4.70
CA GLY A 24 -20.40 3.74 6.07
C GLY A 24 -20.03 5.23 6.27
N GLU A 25 -20.37 5.80 7.40
CA GLU A 25 -20.13 7.22 7.69
C GLU A 25 -18.62 7.53 7.79
N ASN A 26 -17.83 6.67 8.46
CA ASN A 26 -16.39 6.83 8.53
C ASN A 26 -15.72 6.79 7.13
N PRO A 27 -16.02 5.79 6.24
CA PRO A 27 -15.55 5.83 4.87
C PRO A 27 -16.00 7.05 4.05
N LYS A 28 -17.21 7.56 4.25
CA LYS A 28 -17.67 8.80 3.58
C LYS A 28 -16.81 9.99 4.00
N PHE A 29 -16.54 10.12 5.30
CA PHE A 29 -15.66 11.17 5.81
C PHE A 29 -14.26 11.11 5.18
N ILE A 30 -13.63 9.93 5.15
CA ILE A 30 -12.30 9.76 4.52
C ILE A 30 -12.33 10.13 3.03
N LYS A 31 -13.39 9.76 2.31
CA LYS A 31 -13.51 10.06 0.87
C LYS A 31 -13.87 11.51 0.56
N SER A 32 -14.34 12.28 1.52
CA SER A 32 -14.60 13.71 1.34
C SER A 32 -13.33 14.55 1.35
N ASP A 33 -12.22 14.00 1.82
CA ASP A 33 -10.91 14.64 1.77
C ASP A 33 -10.26 14.41 0.38
N PRO A 34 -10.02 15.48 -0.41
CA PRO A 34 -9.48 15.35 -1.77
C PRO A 34 -7.97 15.08 -1.81
N GLU A 35 -7.26 15.15 -0.68
CA GLU A 35 -5.82 14.94 -0.64
C GLU A 35 -5.41 13.49 -0.91
N PHE A 36 -4.17 13.31 -1.30
CA PHE A 36 -3.59 12.01 -1.61
C PHE A 36 -2.82 11.44 -0.41
N PHE A 37 -3.46 10.59 0.36
CA PHE A 37 -2.94 10.04 1.60
C PHE A 37 -3.25 8.55 1.79
N ARG A 38 -2.69 7.97 2.85
CA ARG A 38 -3.06 6.65 3.36
C ARG A 38 -3.78 6.77 4.71
N ILE A 39 -4.60 5.77 4.99
CA ILE A 39 -5.12 5.51 6.34
C ILE A 39 -4.33 4.37 6.99
N TYR A 40 -4.40 4.29 8.30
CA TYR A 40 -3.95 3.14 9.08
C TYR A 40 -5.04 2.71 10.05
N VAL A 41 -5.38 1.42 10.02
CA VAL A 41 -6.37 0.86 10.96
C VAL A 41 -5.63 0.12 12.07
N ASP A 42 -5.78 0.59 13.31
CA ASP A 42 -5.15 -0.03 14.48
C ASP A 42 -5.49 -1.54 14.57
N PHE A 43 -4.47 -2.33 14.91
CA PHE A 43 -4.56 -3.80 14.94
C PHE A 43 -5.71 -4.32 15.80
N LYS A 44 -5.97 -3.71 16.98
CA LYS A 44 -7.07 -4.14 17.86
C LYS A 44 -8.43 -3.80 17.26
N THR A 45 -8.53 -2.70 16.56
CA THR A 45 -9.75 -2.29 15.86
C THR A 45 -10.12 -3.27 14.75
N ARG A 46 -9.12 -3.87 14.09
CA ARG A 46 -9.33 -4.90 13.05
C ARG A 46 -9.81 -6.24 13.57
N LYS A 47 -9.47 -6.62 14.79
CA LYS A 47 -9.91 -7.90 15.37
C LYS A 47 -11.44 -7.98 15.40
N ARG A 48 -12.00 -9.01 14.77
CA ARG A 48 -13.45 -9.23 14.66
C ARG A 48 -14.16 -9.39 16.01
N GLU A 49 -13.41 -9.79 17.05
CA GLU A 49 -13.94 -10.16 18.36
C GLU A 49 -14.26 -8.97 19.26
N VAL A 50 -13.80 -7.77 18.95
CA VAL A 50 -14.08 -6.58 19.76
C VAL A 50 -15.52 -6.15 19.50
N LYS A 51 -16.40 -6.46 20.44
CA LYS A 51 -17.80 -6.01 20.43
C LYS A 51 -17.81 -4.51 20.71
N GLU A 52 -18.43 -3.76 19.82
CA GLU A 52 -18.64 -2.33 20.01
C GLU A 52 -19.95 -2.09 20.80
N LYS A 53 -19.93 -1.08 21.66
CA LYS A 53 -21.09 -0.73 22.50
C LYS A 53 -22.22 0.00 21.76
N SER A 54 -22.00 0.43 20.51
CA SER A 54 -22.97 1.20 19.70
C SER A 54 -24.17 0.41 19.19
N GLY A 55 -24.16 -0.92 19.33
CA GLY A 55 -25.20 -1.78 18.75
C GLY A 55 -25.02 -2.12 17.28
N LEU A 56 -24.06 -1.52 16.57
CA LEU A 56 -23.71 -1.90 15.19
C LEU A 56 -23.19 -3.33 15.14
N LYS A 57 -23.67 -4.12 14.19
CA LYS A 57 -23.32 -5.53 14.01
C LYS A 57 -23.05 -5.86 12.54
N GLY A 58 -22.36 -6.97 12.33
CA GLY A 58 -22.18 -7.54 10.98
C GLY A 58 -21.48 -6.60 10.02
N ILE A 59 -22.14 -6.35 8.86
CA ILE A 59 -21.53 -5.59 7.77
C ILE A 59 -21.36 -4.11 8.10
N ASP A 60 -22.30 -3.52 8.83
CA ASP A 60 -22.28 -2.09 9.11
C ASP A 60 -21.07 -1.75 9.99
N LEU A 61 -20.82 -2.54 11.04
CA LEU A 61 -19.64 -2.39 11.86
C LEU A 61 -18.33 -2.64 11.07
N ARG A 62 -18.34 -3.58 10.11
CA ARG A 62 -17.17 -3.85 9.27
C ARG A 62 -16.82 -2.66 8.36
N LYS A 63 -17.83 -1.95 7.84
CA LYS A 63 -17.64 -0.73 7.06
C LYS A 63 -16.98 0.35 7.90
N GLU A 64 -17.52 0.61 9.09
CA GLU A 64 -16.99 1.65 9.99
C GLU A 64 -15.57 1.36 10.49
N LYS A 65 -15.20 0.08 10.58
CA LYS A 65 -13.84 -0.37 10.95
C LYS A 65 -12.86 -0.44 9.79
N PHE A 66 -13.26 -0.11 8.58
CA PHE A 66 -12.41 -0.25 7.38
C PHE A 66 -11.79 -1.64 7.24
N LEU A 67 -12.60 -2.70 7.45
CA LEU A 67 -12.05 -4.05 7.27
C LEU A 67 -11.74 -4.32 5.80
N GLN A 68 -10.64 -5.01 5.57
CA GLN A 68 -9.97 -5.20 4.28
C GLN A 68 -10.89 -5.60 3.12
N SER A 69 -11.91 -6.43 3.38
CA SER A 69 -12.89 -6.83 2.35
C SER A 69 -13.72 -5.67 1.78
N HIS A 70 -13.71 -4.50 2.42
CA HIS A 70 -14.47 -3.32 2.01
C HIS A 70 -13.57 -2.19 1.49
N ILE A 71 -12.36 -2.04 2.02
CA ILE A 71 -11.43 -0.96 1.67
C ILE A 71 -11.03 -1.02 0.18
N GLY A 72 -10.69 -2.20 -0.34
CA GLY A 72 -10.22 -2.36 -1.72
C GLY A 72 -11.23 -1.91 -2.77
N LYS A 73 -12.53 -2.16 -2.53
CA LYS A 73 -13.60 -1.69 -3.43
C LYS A 73 -13.85 -0.18 -3.33
N GLN A 74 -13.49 0.42 -2.22
CA GLN A 74 -13.71 1.84 -1.96
C GLN A 74 -12.57 2.74 -2.42
N GLN A 75 -11.49 2.16 -2.97
CA GLN A 75 -10.29 2.89 -3.41
C GLN A 75 -9.64 3.72 -2.30
N ILE A 76 -9.81 3.32 -1.04
CA ILE A 76 -9.15 3.94 0.10
C ILE A 76 -7.79 3.26 0.28
N MET A 77 -6.72 4.04 0.27
CA MET A 77 -5.37 3.52 0.43
C MET A 77 -5.06 3.23 1.90
N ASN A 78 -4.72 1.98 2.19
CA ASN A 78 -4.32 1.57 3.54
C ASN A 78 -2.80 1.31 3.59
N ALA A 79 -2.14 1.88 4.59
CA ALA A 79 -0.71 1.71 4.82
C ALA A 79 -0.31 0.27 5.19
N ASP A 80 -1.25 -0.52 5.71
CA ASP A 80 -0.99 -1.88 6.19
C ASP A 80 -1.00 -2.94 5.07
N GLY A 81 -1.39 -2.58 3.86
CA GLY A 81 -1.47 -3.51 2.74
C GLY A 81 -2.44 -4.68 2.98
N VAL A 82 -2.69 -5.45 1.94
CA VAL A 82 -3.44 -6.72 2.01
C VAL A 82 -2.80 -7.68 1.02
N GLY A 83 -2.08 -8.66 1.53
CA GLY A 83 -1.46 -9.66 0.66
C GLY A 83 -1.28 -10.99 1.37
N VAL A 84 -1.44 -12.08 0.61
CA VAL A 84 -1.13 -13.44 1.07
C VAL A 84 0.39 -13.64 1.08
N THR A 85 1.10 -12.92 0.18
CA THR A 85 2.56 -12.92 0.06
C THR A 85 3.07 -11.51 0.29
N GLU A 86 3.49 -11.22 1.53
CA GLU A 86 4.07 -9.94 1.89
C GLU A 86 5.60 -10.02 1.97
N GLN A 87 6.25 -8.93 1.56
CA GLN A 87 7.71 -8.83 1.75
C GLN A 87 8.07 -8.86 3.24
N LYS A 88 9.12 -9.61 3.60
CA LYS A 88 9.60 -9.69 4.99
C LYS A 88 9.86 -8.30 5.61
N ARG A 89 10.49 -7.37 4.87
CA ARG A 89 10.74 -6.01 5.35
C ARG A 89 9.45 -5.22 5.55
N PHE A 90 8.45 -5.41 4.70
CA PHE A 90 7.14 -4.80 4.89
C PHE A 90 6.47 -5.31 6.18
N GLN A 91 6.47 -6.62 6.40
CA GLN A 91 5.93 -7.21 7.63
C GLN A 91 6.67 -6.72 8.89
N ASN A 92 8.00 -6.64 8.83
CA ASN A 92 8.80 -6.11 9.93
C ASN A 92 8.40 -4.67 10.25
N MET A 93 8.31 -3.79 9.26
CA MET A 93 7.90 -2.39 9.44
C MET A 93 6.49 -2.29 10.03
N ILE A 94 5.52 -3.03 9.49
CA ILE A 94 4.15 -3.06 10.01
C ILE A 94 4.07 -3.61 11.43
N ASN A 95 4.92 -4.58 11.80
CA ASN A 95 4.95 -5.07 13.18
C ASN A 95 5.45 -4.00 14.14
N VAL A 96 6.43 -3.19 13.74
CA VAL A 96 6.88 -2.03 14.53
C VAL A 96 5.74 -1.02 14.68
N VAL A 97 5.04 -0.70 13.59
CA VAL A 97 3.87 0.19 13.60
C VAL A 97 2.75 -0.36 14.48
N LYS A 98 2.48 -1.67 14.48
CA LYS A 98 1.45 -2.30 15.35
C LYS A 98 1.72 -2.10 16.83
N ILE A 99 2.97 -1.96 17.22
CA ILE A 99 3.39 -1.71 18.61
C ILE A 99 3.29 -0.21 18.95
N ALA A 100 3.41 0.65 17.93
CA ALA A 100 3.66 2.08 18.04
C ALA A 100 2.47 3.01 18.38
N PRO A 101 1.17 2.71 18.10
CA PRO A 101 0.10 3.74 18.24
C PRO A 101 -0.05 4.35 19.63
N ASN A 102 0.56 3.76 20.66
CA ASN A 102 0.54 4.24 22.04
C ASN A 102 1.92 4.64 22.59
N LYS A 103 2.96 4.61 21.75
CA LYS A 103 4.31 5.07 22.08
C LYS A 103 4.67 6.17 21.11
N ASP A 104 5.44 7.15 21.53
CA ASP A 104 5.87 8.35 20.80
C ASP A 104 6.63 8.11 19.46
N SER A 105 6.53 6.92 18.87
CA SER A 105 7.19 6.52 17.62
C SER A 105 6.25 6.63 16.41
N THR A 106 5.55 7.74 16.30
CA THR A 106 4.61 8.02 15.22
C THR A 106 5.28 8.34 13.89
N GLN A 107 6.61 8.53 13.90
CA GLN A 107 7.38 8.91 12.71
C GLN A 107 7.21 7.93 11.53
N LEU A 108 7.05 6.62 11.79
CA LEU A 108 6.82 5.65 10.72
C LEU A 108 5.47 5.88 10.02
N LEU A 109 4.41 6.19 10.76
CA LEU A 109 3.12 6.54 10.16
C LEU A 109 3.21 7.85 9.36
N ASN A 110 3.97 8.83 9.88
CA ASN A 110 4.24 10.07 9.17
C ASN A 110 4.93 9.79 7.84
N LEU A 111 6.03 9.01 7.87
CA LEU A 111 6.82 8.61 6.70
C LEU A 111 6.02 7.77 5.71
N MET A 112 5.08 6.95 6.19
CA MET A 112 4.17 6.16 5.36
C MET A 112 3.06 7.00 4.71
N ASN A 113 3.05 8.32 4.90
CA ASN A 113 2.01 9.23 4.43
C ASN A 113 0.62 8.87 5.00
N VAL A 114 0.56 8.48 6.29
CA VAL A 114 -0.70 8.17 6.98
C VAL A 114 -1.27 9.45 7.55
N LYS A 115 -2.34 9.95 6.92
CA LYS A 115 -3.07 11.14 7.39
C LYS A 115 -4.11 10.80 8.46
N TYR A 116 -4.78 9.64 8.33
CA TYR A 116 -5.81 9.25 9.30
C TYR A 116 -5.51 7.91 9.93
N VAL A 117 -5.64 7.85 11.26
CA VAL A 117 -5.56 6.63 12.05
C VAL A 117 -6.94 6.28 12.58
N ILE A 118 -7.39 5.06 12.26
CA ILE A 118 -8.68 4.54 12.70
C ILE A 118 -8.45 3.65 13.93
N SER A 119 -9.01 4.03 15.07
CA SER A 119 -8.81 3.32 16.33
C SER A 119 -10.06 3.32 17.20
N MET A 120 -10.30 2.17 17.85
CA MET A 120 -11.28 2.06 18.94
C MET A 120 -10.71 2.52 20.29
N LYS A 121 -9.39 2.69 20.37
CA LYS A 121 -8.72 3.20 21.55
C LYS A 121 -8.53 4.71 21.48
N HIS A 122 -8.44 5.33 22.62
CA HIS A 122 -7.96 6.69 22.71
C HIS A 122 -6.48 6.76 22.32
N ILE A 123 -6.12 7.74 21.50
CA ILE A 123 -4.75 8.07 21.13
C ILE A 123 -4.37 9.34 21.88
N ALA A 124 -3.69 9.16 23.00
CA ALA A 124 -3.26 10.26 23.86
C ALA A 124 -1.91 10.84 23.39
N SER A 125 -1.89 11.41 22.19
CA SER A 125 -0.70 12.08 21.64
C SER A 125 -1.12 13.44 21.07
N PRO A 126 -0.36 14.52 21.30
CA PRO A 126 -0.67 15.85 20.77
C PRO A 126 -0.58 15.91 19.24
N ASP A 127 0.11 14.94 18.62
CA ASP A 127 0.26 14.84 17.17
C ASP A 127 -1.01 14.29 16.47
N TYR A 128 -2.00 13.80 17.26
CA TYR A 128 -3.25 13.25 16.74
C TYR A 128 -4.46 13.98 17.29
N GLU A 129 -5.35 14.38 16.41
CA GLU A 129 -6.62 15.03 16.77
C GLU A 129 -7.79 14.11 16.42
N LEU A 130 -8.72 13.92 17.36
CA LEU A 130 -9.98 13.23 17.09
C LEU A 130 -10.88 14.13 16.24
N VAL A 131 -11.04 13.78 14.96
CA VAL A 131 -11.76 14.60 13.96
C VAL A 131 -13.12 14.03 13.56
N HIS A 132 -13.31 12.69 13.62
CA HIS A 132 -14.57 12.08 13.20
C HIS A 132 -14.84 10.74 13.89
N SER A 133 -16.13 10.40 13.96
CA SER A 133 -16.65 9.08 14.27
C SER A 133 -18.04 8.95 13.64
N TYR A 134 -18.46 7.74 13.30
CA TYR A 134 -19.83 7.47 12.82
C TYR A 134 -20.92 7.78 13.86
N ILE A 135 -20.55 7.96 15.13
CA ILE A 135 -21.39 8.52 16.19
C ILE A 135 -20.96 9.96 16.44
N PRO A 136 -21.89 10.89 16.63
CA PRO A 136 -21.54 12.29 16.93
C PRO A 136 -20.60 12.40 18.13
N ILE A 137 -19.53 13.17 17.96
CA ILE A 137 -18.57 13.45 19.04
C ILE A 137 -19.21 14.48 19.99
N PRO A 138 -19.32 14.18 21.29
CA PRO A 138 -19.88 15.14 22.26
C PRO A 138 -19.07 16.44 22.30
N LYS A 139 -19.77 17.57 22.49
CA LYS A 139 -19.15 18.88 22.63
C LYS A 139 -18.76 19.17 24.08
N ASP A 140 -19.52 18.64 25.05
CA ASP A 140 -19.20 18.75 26.46
C ASP A 140 -17.85 18.05 26.77
N PRO A 141 -16.93 18.71 27.51
CA PRO A 141 -15.59 18.15 27.75
C PRO A 141 -15.59 16.85 28.53
N GLU A 142 -16.48 16.69 29.53
CA GLU A 142 -16.54 15.45 30.32
C GLU A 142 -17.14 14.29 29.53
N GLU A 143 -18.16 14.54 28.74
CA GLU A 143 -18.76 13.56 27.85
C GLU A 143 -17.79 13.20 26.72
N ARG A 144 -17.06 14.18 26.17
CA ARG A 144 -16.01 13.97 25.17
C ARG A 144 -14.92 13.04 25.70
N LYS A 145 -14.44 13.27 26.92
CA LYS A 145 -13.43 12.41 27.57
C LYS A 145 -13.93 10.99 27.77
N LYS A 146 -15.22 10.81 28.15
CA LYS A 146 -15.86 9.48 28.23
C LYS A 146 -15.94 8.82 26.85
N PHE A 147 -16.31 9.59 25.82
CA PHE A 147 -16.37 9.12 24.45
C PHE A 147 -15.00 8.68 23.92
N GLU A 148 -13.95 9.49 24.14
CA GLU A 148 -12.58 9.16 23.73
C GLU A 148 -12.08 7.86 24.34
N ASN A 149 -12.44 7.57 25.58
CA ASN A 149 -12.12 6.31 26.26
C ASN A 149 -13.08 5.15 25.96
N SER A 150 -14.13 5.39 25.17
CA SER A 150 -15.08 4.37 24.76
C SER A 150 -14.49 3.43 23.68
N THR A 151 -15.21 2.34 23.38
CA THR A 151 -14.86 1.38 22.33
C THR A 151 -15.44 1.73 20.96
N HIS A 152 -15.96 2.95 20.77
CA HIS A 152 -16.42 3.40 19.45
C HIS A 152 -15.25 3.57 18.47
N VAL A 153 -15.51 3.33 17.20
CA VAL A 153 -14.53 3.57 16.15
C VAL A 153 -14.36 5.06 15.93
N LYS A 154 -13.16 5.53 16.09
CA LYS A 154 -12.76 6.93 16.02
C LYS A 154 -11.74 7.13 14.90
N ILE A 155 -11.78 8.30 14.25
CA ILE A 155 -10.81 8.72 13.26
C ILE A 155 -9.99 9.85 13.85
N TYR A 156 -8.70 9.64 13.92
CA TYR A 156 -7.72 10.63 14.37
C TYR A 156 -6.92 11.14 13.17
N GLU A 157 -6.84 12.46 13.03
CA GLU A 157 -5.97 13.09 12.04
C GLU A 157 -4.55 13.20 12.60
N ASN A 158 -3.58 12.78 11.81
CA ASN A 158 -2.17 12.91 12.07
C ASN A 158 -1.65 14.27 11.60
N LYS A 159 -1.32 15.16 12.54
CA LYS A 159 -0.82 16.51 12.24
C LYS A 159 0.62 16.54 11.73
N LYS A 160 1.32 15.41 11.79
CA LYS A 160 2.73 15.27 11.40
C LYS A 160 2.90 14.44 10.12
N VAL A 161 1.83 14.26 9.36
CA VAL A 161 1.90 13.50 8.10
C VAL A 161 2.92 14.12 7.15
N ILE A 162 3.78 13.26 6.55
CA ILE A 162 4.78 13.66 5.55
C ILE A 162 4.21 13.36 4.15
N PRO A 163 4.44 14.23 3.16
CA PRO A 163 4.05 13.96 1.77
C PRO A 163 4.57 12.62 1.26
N ARG A 164 3.86 12.02 0.29
CA ARG A 164 4.23 10.72 -0.27
C ARG A 164 5.54 10.74 -1.05
N ALA A 165 5.85 11.87 -1.70
CA ALA A 165 7.08 12.10 -2.41
C ALA A 165 7.65 13.48 -2.03
N PHE A 166 8.95 13.55 -1.80
CA PHE A 166 9.65 14.78 -1.43
C PHE A 166 11.15 14.67 -1.66
N LEU A 167 11.82 15.81 -1.74
CA LEU A 167 13.26 15.89 -1.91
C LEU A 167 13.98 15.88 -0.55
N VAL A 168 15.09 15.14 -0.46
CA VAL A 168 15.90 14.99 0.75
C VAL A 168 17.37 15.24 0.41
N PRO A 169 18.06 16.17 1.14
CA PRO A 169 19.42 16.57 0.78
C PRO A 169 20.49 15.55 1.19
N ASN A 170 20.26 14.69 2.18
CA ASN A 170 21.28 13.85 2.79
C ASN A 170 20.90 12.38 2.81
N CYS A 171 21.91 11.51 2.92
CA CYS A 171 21.71 10.08 3.14
C CYS A 171 22.66 9.54 4.21
N ARG A 172 22.29 8.39 4.74
CA ARG A 172 23.14 7.56 5.62
C ARG A 172 23.03 6.11 5.16
N VAL A 173 24.17 5.45 5.00
CA VAL A 173 24.21 4.02 4.67
C VAL A 173 23.98 3.19 5.93
N ILE A 174 23.05 2.25 5.85
CA ILE A 174 22.69 1.31 6.91
C ILE A 174 22.79 -0.11 6.36
N THR A 175 23.63 -0.95 6.97
CA THR A 175 23.95 -2.29 6.47
C THR A 175 23.20 -3.44 7.17
N SER A 176 22.50 -3.17 8.29
CA SER A 176 21.80 -4.22 9.02
C SER A 176 20.36 -3.85 9.40
N ASP A 177 19.48 -4.85 9.38
CA ASP A 177 18.06 -4.70 9.79
C ASP A 177 17.93 -4.17 11.23
N LYS A 178 18.86 -4.54 12.12
CA LYS A 178 18.86 -4.04 13.51
C LYS A 178 19.11 -2.55 13.56
N GLN A 179 20.15 -2.05 12.87
CA GLN A 179 20.43 -0.62 12.79
C GLN A 179 19.26 0.17 12.18
N TYR A 180 18.61 -0.37 11.13
CA TYR A 180 17.41 0.24 10.58
C TYR A 180 16.31 0.40 11.64
N ASN A 181 16.02 -0.66 12.39
CA ASN A 181 15.00 -0.62 13.42
C ASN A 181 15.34 0.39 14.52
N ASP A 182 16.60 0.43 14.98
CA ASP A 182 17.06 1.35 16.01
C ASP A 182 16.91 2.81 15.56
N VAL A 183 17.33 3.12 14.33
CA VAL A 183 17.24 4.48 13.78
C VAL A 183 15.79 4.89 13.49
N LEU A 184 14.99 4.04 12.82
CA LEU A 184 13.61 4.35 12.47
C LEU A 184 12.69 4.53 13.69
N GLN A 185 13.03 3.92 14.82
CA GLN A 185 12.29 4.11 16.09
C GLN A 185 12.87 5.24 16.95
N SER A 186 14.00 5.80 16.56
CA SER A 186 14.64 6.91 17.29
C SER A 186 13.85 8.21 17.12
N LYS A 187 13.62 8.93 18.21
CA LYS A 187 13.00 10.26 18.18
C LYS A 187 13.86 11.34 17.49
N ILE A 188 15.16 11.06 17.33
CA ILE A 188 16.13 12.00 16.72
C ILE A 188 16.11 11.88 15.20
N PHE A 189 15.68 10.73 14.65
CA PHE A 189 15.65 10.52 13.21
C PHE A 189 14.58 11.37 12.54
N ASP A 190 15.01 12.25 11.64
CA ASP A 190 14.11 13.06 10.81
C ASP A 190 14.19 12.58 9.36
N PRO A 191 13.18 11.87 8.85
CA PRO A 191 13.19 11.33 7.49
C PRO A 191 13.09 12.39 6.41
N THR A 192 12.76 13.65 6.77
CA THR A 192 12.73 14.77 5.82
C THR A 192 14.13 15.34 5.56
N ARG A 193 15.07 15.03 6.44
CA ARG A 193 16.46 15.51 6.36
C ARG A 193 17.45 14.47 5.88
N VAL A 194 17.23 13.21 6.23
CA VAL A 194 18.16 12.12 5.93
C VAL A 194 17.39 10.89 5.45
N VAL A 195 17.80 10.35 4.30
CA VAL A 195 17.33 9.05 3.81
C VAL A 195 18.32 7.97 4.24
N LEU A 196 17.79 6.87 4.79
CA LEU A 196 18.59 5.68 5.09
C LEU A 196 18.63 4.79 3.85
N LEU A 197 19.83 4.42 3.38
CA LEU A 197 20.02 3.62 2.18
C LEU A 197 20.76 2.31 2.50
N ASP A 198 20.50 1.25 1.72
CA ASP A 198 21.27 -0.01 1.82
C ASP A 198 22.68 0.13 1.24
N VAL A 199 22.85 1.03 0.26
CA VAL A 199 24.11 1.28 -0.44
C VAL A 199 24.29 2.77 -0.71
N GLU A 200 25.55 3.20 -0.83
CA GLU A 200 25.86 4.57 -1.21
C GLU A 200 25.60 4.79 -2.70
N PRO A 201 24.84 5.83 -3.09
CA PRO A 201 24.58 6.12 -4.49
C PRO A 201 25.84 6.61 -5.21
N LYS A 202 26.01 6.19 -6.46
CA LYS A 202 27.15 6.64 -7.28
C LYS A 202 27.17 8.18 -7.40
N GLY A 203 28.30 8.77 -6.99
CA GLY A 203 28.50 10.22 -7.07
C GLY A 203 27.60 11.06 -6.16
N PHE A 204 26.96 10.47 -5.17
CA PHE A 204 26.20 11.17 -4.13
C PHE A 204 26.66 10.67 -2.76
N PRO A 205 27.71 11.28 -2.17
CA PRO A 205 28.28 10.82 -0.90
C PRO A 205 27.28 11.00 0.24
N CYS A 206 27.19 9.96 1.09
CA CYS A 206 26.40 9.96 2.29
C CYS A 206 27.22 10.37 3.52
N GLY A 207 26.61 11.00 4.50
CA GLY A 207 27.24 11.29 5.81
C GLY A 207 27.62 12.73 6.06
N GLU A 208 27.64 13.59 5.05
CA GLU A 208 27.82 15.03 5.23
C GLU A 208 26.46 15.69 5.48
N GLU A 209 26.28 16.34 6.63
CA GLU A 209 25.11 17.19 6.89
C GLU A 209 25.23 18.46 6.03
N LYS A 210 24.58 18.46 4.89
CA LYS A 210 24.41 19.64 4.06
C LYS A 210 23.25 20.47 4.58
N ASN A 211 23.37 21.80 4.52
CA ASN A 211 22.41 22.77 5.04
C ASN A 211 20.94 22.34 4.97
N LEU A 212 20.27 22.53 6.08
CA LEU A 212 18.88 22.18 6.35
C LEU A 212 17.94 23.02 5.47
N GLU A 213 17.52 22.45 4.36
CA GLU A 213 16.40 23.01 3.59
C GLU A 213 15.09 22.49 4.12
N ILE A 214 14.05 23.33 3.99
CA ILE A 214 12.68 23.01 4.30
C ILE A 214 12.24 21.85 3.39
N LEU A 215 11.38 20.95 3.93
CA LEU A 215 10.75 19.89 3.16
C LEU A 215 10.18 20.43 1.84
N ASN A 216 10.70 19.94 0.71
CA ASN A 216 10.21 20.28 -0.63
C ASN A 216 9.32 19.14 -1.14
N PRO A 217 7.98 19.27 -1.04
CA PRO A 217 7.05 18.28 -1.58
C PRO A 217 7.16 18.26 -3.11
N VAL A 218 6.94 17.08 -3.68
CA VAL A 218 6.96 16.85 -5.11
C VAL A 218 5.54 16.60 -5.61
N THR A 219 5.18 17.19 -6.75
CA THR A 219 3.85 16.99 -7.34
C THR A 219 3.76 15.60 -7.95
N ILE A 220 2.71 14.87 -7.59
CA ILE A 220 2.33 13.61 -8.23
C ILE A 220 1.31 13.93 -9.30
N ASP A 221 1.72 13.87 -10.57
CA ASP A 221 0.88 14.22 -11.71
C ASP A 221 -0.11 13.11 -12.07
N SER A 222 0.34 11.85 -11.91
CA SER A 222 -0.47 10.66 -12.19
C SER A 222 -0.09 9.51 -11.26
N TYR A 223 -1.08 8.82 -10.73
CA TYR A 223 -0.87 7.63 -9.90
C TYR A 223 -1.77 6.49 -10.35
N LYS A 224 -1.15 5.44 -10.91
CA LYS A 224 -1.80 4.21 -11.39
C LYS A 224 -1.17 2.99 -10.73
N SER A 225 -1.81 1.85 -10.85
CA SER A 225 -1.30 0.60 -10.25
C SER A 225 0.11 0.22 -10.72
N ASN A 226 0.46 0.51 -11.98
CA ASN A 226 1.71 0.11 -12.61
C ASN A 226 2.59 1.31 -13.03
N SER A 227 2.16 2.53 -12.80
CA SER A 227 2.95 3.73 -13.13
C SER A 227 2.64 4.89 -12.19
N VAL A 228 3.69 5.65 -11.87
CA VAL A 228 3.57 6.91 -11.14
C VAL A 228 4.39 7.96 -11.86
N GLU A 229 3.79 9.10 -12.15
CA GLU A 229 4.45 10.23 -12.80
C GLU A 229 4.51 11.40 -11.83
N LEU A 230 5.69 12.06 -11.80
CA LEU A 230 5.96 13.15 -10.88
C LEU A 230 6.68 14.29 -11.63
N SER A 231 6.32 15.52 -11.26
CA SER A 231 7.07 16.73 -11.63
C SER A 231 7.94 17.15 -10.45
N VAL A 232 9.23 17.21 -10.69
CA VAL A 232 10.26 17.52 -9.69
C VAL A 232 10.97 18.81 -10.10
N ASP A 233 11.11 19.76 -9.18
CA ASP A 233 11.96 20.95 -9.34
C ASP A 233 12.97 20.97 -8.21
N SER A 234 14.25 20.77 -8.51
CA SER A 234 15.31 20.68 -7.53
C SER A 234 16.36 21.77 -7.76
N SER A 235 16.66 22.56 -6.72
CA SER A 235 17.68 23.60 -6.77
C SER A 235 19.10 23.05 -6.76
N LYS A 236 19.29 21.80 -6.29
CA LYS A 236 20.56 21.11 -6.16
C LYS A 236 20.41 19.62 -6.34
N ARG A 237 21.52 18.90 -6.42
CA ARG A 237 21.52 17.44 -6.46
C ARG A 237 21.01 16.89 -5.12
N GLN A 238 19.89 16.13 -5.16
CA GLN A 238 19.17 15.61 -3.99
C GLN A 238 18.64 14.19 -4.24
N LEU A 239 18.12 13.57 -3.18
CA LEU A 239 17.36 12.33 -3.29
C LEU A 239 15.87 12.65 -3.40
N LEU A 240 15.22 12.19 -4.45
CA LEU A 240 13.76 12.09 -4.50
C LEU A 240 13.37 10.83 -3.73
N PHE A 241 12.80 11.01 -2.55
CA PHE A 241 12.21 9.92 -1.77
C PHE A 241 10.74 9.74 -2.13
N MET A 242 10.30 8.48 -2.20
CA MET A 242 8.89 8.13 -2.38
C MET A 242 8.48 7.00 -1.43
N SER A 243 7.43 7.22 -0.62
CA SER A 243 6.93 6.23 0.35
C SER A 243 6.14 5.08 -0.32
N GLU A 244 6.71 4.53 -1.40
CA GLU A 244 6.23 3.33 -2.09
C GLU A 244 7.23 2.21 -1.91
N SER A 245 6.74 0.97 -1.72
CA SER A 245 7.61 -0.18 -1.47
C SER A 245 8.58 -0.42 -2.61
N PHE A 246 9.87 -0.58 -2.26
CA PHE A 246 10.87 -1.09 -3.20
C PHE A 246 10.54 -2.55 -3.52
N TYR A 247 10.33 -2.84 -4.80
CA TYR A 247 10.05 -4.19 -5.27
C TYR A 247 10.71 -4.44 -6.63
N PRO A 248 11.30 -5.63 -6.87
CA PRO A 248 11.86 -5.98 -8.16
C PRO A 248 10.83 -5.87 -9.29
N GLY A 249 11.24 -5.35 -10.43
CA GLY A 249 10.38 -5.10 -11.58
C GLY A 249 9.91 -3.66 -11.74
N TRP A 250 10.13 -2.81 -10.74
CA TRP A 250 9.99 -1.37 -10.91
C TRP A 250 11.21 -0.78 -11.62
N LYS A 251 10.96 0.08 -12.57
CA LYS A 251 11.93 0.92 -13.28
C LYS A 251 11.61 2.39 -13.04
N VAL A 252 12.61 3.25 -13.18
CA VAL A 252 12.40 4.71 -13.13
C VAL A 252 13.09 5.38 -14.30
N TYR A 253 12.40 6.35 -14.88
CA TYR A 253 12.90 7.18 -15.97
C TYR A 253 12.86 8.63 -15.53
N VAL A 254 14.00 9.33 -15.68
CA VAL A 254 14.12 10.77 -15.45
C VAL A 254 14.35 11.42 -16.80
N ASN A 255 13.42 12.26 -17.26
CA ASN A 255 13.42 12.85 -18.60
C ASN A 255 13.58 11.80 -19.73
N GLY A 256 13.04 10.59 -19.53
CA GLY A 256 13.11 9.48 -20.48
C GLY A 256 14.34 8.57 -20.33
N GLU A 257 15.34 8.93 -19.53
CA GLU A 257 16.50 8.09 -19.26
C GLU A 257 16.28 7.18 -18.05
N GLU A 258 16.57 5.88 -18.19
CA GLU A 258 16.48 4.93 -17.08
C GLU A 258 17.54 5.23 -16.02
N LYS A 259 17.12 5.31 -14.75
CA LYS A 259 17.98 5.55 -13.60
C LYS A 259 17.84 4.41 -12.57
N GLU A 260 18.80 4.34 -11.65
CA GLU A 260 18.80 3.35 -10.57
C GLU A 260 17.79 3.71 -9.49
N ILE A 261 16.99 2.74 -9.06
CA ILE A 261 16.12 2.86 -7.88
C ILE A 261 16.88 2.36 -6.67
N LEU A 262 17.04 3.21 -5.67
CA LEU A 262 17.66 2.90 -4.38
C LEU A 262 16.60 2.45 -3.39
N ARG A 263 16.93 1.44 -2.56
CA ARG A 263 16.08 1.09 -1.42
C ARG A 263 16.31 2.10 -0.30
N ALA A 264 15.24 2.74 0.17
CA ALA A 264 15.26 3.84 1.10
C ALA A 264 14.42 3.55 2.34
N ASN A 265 14.89 4.02 3.50
CA ASN A 265 14.21 3.90 4.79
C ASN A 265 13.63 2.49 5.03
N TYR A 266 14.47 1.46 4.78
CA TYR A 266 14.20 0.04 4.95
C TYR A 266 13.29 -0.60 3.88
N LEU A 267 12.23 0.08 3.45
CA LEU A 267 11.18 -0.51 2.61
C LEU A 267 10.92 0.27 1.31
N PHE A 268 11.16 1.58 1.31
CA PHE A 268 10.71 2.50 0.28
C PHE A 268 11.72 2.68 -0.83
N ARG A 269 11.47 3.62 -1.74
CA ARG A 269 12.36 3.91 -2.87
C ARG A 269 12.85 5.34 -2.82
N ALA A 270 14.08 5.52 -3.33
CA ALA A 270 14.61 6.83 -3.66
C ALA A 270 15.39 6.76 -4.97
N ILE A 271 15.59 7.92 -5.59
CA ILE A 271 16.48 8.11 -6.73
C ILE A 271 17.29 9.37 -6.53
N VAL A 272 18.46 9.46 -7.15
CA VAL A 272 19.21 10.69 -7.23
C VAL A 272 18.63 11.55 -8.36
N VAL A 273 18.37 12.83 -8.08
CA VAL A 273 17.94 13.82 -9.07
C VAL A 273 18.93 14.98 -9.11
N GLU A 274 19.24 15.45 -10.31
CA GLU A 274 20.13 16.58 -10.57
C GLU A 274 19.39 17.92 -10.36
N PRO A 275 20.10 19.06 -10.30
CA PRO A 275 19.44 20.36 -10.28
C PRO A 275 18.58 20.58 -11.54
N GLY A 276 17.45 21.26 -11.39
CA GLY A 276 16.53 21.62 -12.48
C GLY A 276 15.17 20.97 -12.38
N LYS A 277 14.40 21.14 -13.47
CA LYS A 277 13.06 20.57 -13.61
C LYS A 277 13.13 19.23 -14.31
N HIS A 278 12.49 18.22 -13.72
CA HIS A 278 12.51 16.85 -14.22
C HIS A 278 11.10 16.27 -14.26
N SER A 279 10.81 15.51 -15.32
CA SER A 279 9.72 14.56 -15.35
C SER A 279 10.25 13.20 -14.92
N VAL A 280 9.68 12.67 -13.84
CA VAL A 280 10.06 11.37 -13.28
C VAL A 280 8.92 10.40 -13.43
N ARG A 281 9.17 9.25 -14.09
CA ARG A 281 8.17 8.19 -14.28
C ARG A 281 8.68 6.88 -13.72
N PHE A 282 7.97 6.37 -12.71
CA PHE A 282 8.12 4.99 -12.25
C PHE A 282 7.17 4.09 -13.03
N GLU A 283 7.67 2.92 -13.46
CA GLU A 283 6.90 1.94 -14.23
C GLU A 283 7.16 0.52 -13.71
N TYR A 284 6.10 -0.25 -13.50
CA TYR A 284 6.23 -1.66 -13.09
C TYR A 284 6.22 -2.57 -14.32
N ASP A 285 7.38 -3.11 -14.65
CA ASP A 285 7.61 -3.94 -15.84
C ASP A 285 8.42 -5.21 -15.50
N PRO A 286 7.83 -6.18 -14.76
CA PRO A 286 8.55 -7.36 -14.30
C PRO A 286 8.81 -8.34 -15.45
N PHE A 287 10.07 -8.72 -15.63
CA PHE A 287 10.48 -9.72 -16.63
C PHE A 287 9.78 -11.07 -16.42
N SER A 288 9.56 -11.48 -15.16
CA SER A 288 8.87 -12.73 -14.83
C SER A 288 7.45 -12.80 -15.38
N PHE A 289 6.72 -11.67 -15.43
CA PHE A 289 5.40 -11.62 -16.04
C PHE A 289 5.48 -11.84 -17.56
N LYS A 290 6.41 -11.17 -18.24
CA LYS A 290 6.62 -11.33 -19.70
C LYS A 290 6.98 -12.76 -20.05
N LEU A 291 7.89 -13.37 -19.29
CA LEU A 291 8.28 -14.77 -19.47
C LEU A 291 7.10 -15.72 -19.24
N GLY A 292 6.36 -15.54 -18.16
CA GLY A 292 5.18 -16.36 -17.86
C GLY A 292 4.10 -16.24 -18.94
N LEU A 293 3.86 -15.03 -19.45
CA LEU A 293 2.92 -14.79 -20.55
C LEU A 293 3.37 -15.52 -21.83
N ALA A 294 4.66 -15.42 -22.18
CA ALA A 294 5.22 -16.11 -23.36
C ALA A 294 5.07 -17.64 -23.26
N ILE A 295 5.38 -18.23 -22.09
CA ILE A 295 5.20 -19.67 -21.83
C ILE A 295 3.72 -20.05 -21.95
N THR A 296 2.81 -19.24 -21.39
CA THR A 296 1.36 -19.50 -21.47
C THR A 296 0.86 -19.50 -22.89
N ILE A 297 1.24 -18.50 -23.69
CA ILE A 297 0.87 -18.39 -25.11
C ILE A 297 1.39 -19.61 -25.87
N LEU A 298 2.67 -19.97 -25.70
CA LEU A 298 3.26 -21.13 -26.34
C LEU A 298 2.50 -22.42 -25.97
N THR A 299 2.18 -22.62 -24.72
CA THR A 299 1.43 -23.81 -24.26
C THR A 299 0.05 -23.87 -24.91
N ILE A 300 -0.68 -22.77 -24.97
CA ILE A 300 -2.00 -22.70 -25.62
C ILE A 300 -1.87 -23.06 -27.11
N LEU A 301 -0.86 -22.54 -27.81
CA LEU A 301 -0.62 -22.85 -29.22
C LEU A 301 -0.32 -24.34 -29.43
N LEU A 302 0.57 -24.93 -28.62
CA LEU A 302 0.91 -26.36 -28.70
C LEU A 302 -0.30 -27.25 -28.42
N CYS A 303 -1.09 -26.94 -27.42
CA CYS A 303 -2.37 -27.62 -27.12
C CYS A 303 -3.34 -27.50 -28.29
N GLY A 304 -3.51 -26.33 -28.85
CA GLY A 304 -4.35 -26.09 -30.04
C GLY A 304 -3.94 -26.94 -31.22
N ILE A 305 -2.65 -26.94 -31.57
CA ILE A 305 -2.09 -27.77 -32.65
C ILE A 305 -2.32 -29.27 -32.38
N TYR A 306 -2.11 -29.71 -31.12
CA TYR A 306 -2.37 -31.09 -30.74
C TYR A 306 -3.84 -31.49 -30.94
N PHE A 307 -4.78 -30.71 -30.51
CA PHE A 307 -6.20 -31.01 -30.66
C PHE A 307 -6.66 -30.95 -32.12
N ILE A 308 -6.16 -30.00 -32.91
CA ILE A 308 -6.45 -29.93 -34.34
C ILE A 308 -5.92 -31.19 -35.07
N ARG A 309 -4.68 -31.58 -34.82
CA ARG A 309 -4.08 -32.80 -35.41
C ARG A 309 -4.85 -34.04 -35.01
N ARG A 310 -5.28 -34.14 -33.73
CA ARG A 310 -6.07 -35.26 -33.24
C ARG A 310 -7.45 -35.32 -33.90
N SER A 311 -8.11 -34.18 -34.10
CA SER A 311 -9.39 -34.09 -34.80
C SER A 311 -9.28 -34.54 -36.26
N LEU A 312 -8.27 -34.03 -36.99
CA LEU A 312 -8.04 -34.39 -38.39
C LEU A 312 -7.76 -35.89 -38.56
N ARG A 313 -7.00 -36.54 -37.64
CA ARG A 313 -6.77 -37.99 -37.68
C ARG A 313 -8.04 -38.84 -37.46
N ARG A 314 -9.05 -38.30 -36.79
CA ARG A 314 -10.32 -39.02 -36.60
C ARG A 314 -11.27 -38.91 -37.79
N VAL A 315 -11.04 -37.99 -38.72
CA VAL A 315 -11.84 -37.74 -39.91
C VAL A 315 -11.27 -38.47 -41.15
N ALA A 316 -10.08 -39.06 -41.04
CA ALA A 316 -9.52 -39.85 -42.16
C ALA A 316 -10.43 -41.07 -42.43
N PRO A 317 -10.97 -41.24 -43.65
CA PRO A 317 -11.87 -42.36 -43.96
C PRO A 317 -11.11 -43.66 -43.91
N VAL A 318 -11.72 -44.69 -43.27
CA VAL A 318 -11.28 -46.07 -43.39
C VAL A 318 -11.53 -46.50 -44.85
N GLU A 319 -10.50 -46.57 -45.67
CA GLU A 319 -10.58 -47.25 -46.96
C GLU A 319 -11.09 -48.68 -46.76
N LYS A 320 -12.32 -48.92 -47.23
CA LYS A 320 -12.90 -50.26 -47.27
C LYS A 320 -12.02 -51.10 -48.21
N PHE A 321 -11.21 -51.98 -47.65
CA PHE A 321 -10.63 -53.07 -48.41
C PHE A 321 -11.80 -53.91 -48.95
N SER A 322 -12.16 -53.69 -50.22
CA SER A 322 -13.04 -54.59 -50.97
C SER A 322 -12.18 -55.83 -51.40
N LEU A 323 -12.37 -56.93 -50.70
CA LEU A 323 -11.96 -58.24 -51.17
C LEU A 323 -12.91 -58.60 -52.28
N ALA A 324 -12.43 -58.45 -53.53
CA ALA A 324 -13.07 -59.08 -54.67
C ALA A 324 -12.69 -60.56 -54.64
N ASN A 325 -13.66 -61.41 -54.36
CA ASN A 325 -13.57 -62.85 -54.66
C ASN A 325 -13.57 -63.07 -56.13
N LYS A 326 -12.62 -63.83 -56.58
CA LYS A 326 -12.75 -64.87 -57.65
C LYS A 326 -11.94 -66.05 -57.27
#